data_0827045247e862056d394c09dac45d15
#
_entry.id   0827045247e862056d394c09dac45d15
#
_cell.length_a   1.000
_cell.length_b   1.000
_cell.length_c   1.000
_cell.angle_alpha   90.00
_cell.angle_beta   90.00
_cell.angle_gamma   90.00
#
_symmetry.space_group_name_H-M   'P 1'
#
loop_
_entity.id
_entity.type
_entity.pdbx_description
1 polymer ?
#
loop_
_entity_poly.entity_id
_entity_poly.type
_entity_poly.pdbx_seq_one_letter_code
_entity_poly.pdbx_strand_id
1 'polypeptide(L)'
;MKILVWTAPPADFVEGAIDFLTHGPAHHVGFLRANGLVHELYPPKLRDREISDDEKKIVQVFSLAGLPPELEAKFERLFDLDLEAGIKYSDADLFRFLFNVEIPFDLLGYCSLYVMRCISMCAPMCLPLVRCDIGQVSPRDLYISPRLIEVGWPCSPTPS
;
A
#
# COMPACT_ATOMS: atom_id res chain seq x y z
N MET A 1 -3.01 -4.89 -11.68
CA MET A 1 -2.88 -4.22 -10.36
C MET A 1 -1.46 -3.74 -10.17
N LYS A 2 -1.28 -2.54 -9.65
CA LYS A 2 0.05 -1.97 -9.31
C LYS A 2 0.05 -1.54 -7.85
N ILE A 3 1.23 -1.57 -7.24
CA ILE A 3 1.47 -1.07 -5.88
C ILE A 3 2.22 0.25 -6.03
N LEU A 4 1.77 1.26 -5.32
CA LEU A 4 2.37 2.58 -5.27
C LEU A 4 3.14 2.74 -3.97
N VAL A 5 4.34 3.32 -4.04
CA VAL A 5 5.18 3.61 -2.87
C VAL A 5 5.62 5.07 -2.94
N TRP A 6 5.29 5.84 -1.92
CA TRP A 6 5.71 7.24 -1.78
C TRP A 6 7.07 7.32 -1.12
N THR A 7 8.01 7.99 -1.79
CA THR A 7 9.43 8.09 -1.39
C THR A 7 9.95 9.52 -1.27
N ALA A 8 9.05 10.51 -1.30
CA ALA A 8 9.42 11.91 -1.09
C ALA A 8 9.72 12.19 0.38
N PRO A 9 10.35 13.35 0.67
CA PRO A 9 10.39 13.85 2.03
C PRO A 9 8.99 13.92 2.64
N PRO A 10 8.85 13.51 3.91
CA PRO A 10 7.55 13.44 4.56
C PRO A 10 6.87 14.81 4.60
N ALA A 11 5.57 14.83 4.29
CA ALA A 11 4.78 16.06 4.27
C ALA A 11 4.24 16.45 5.65
N ASP A 12 4.17 15.49 6.57
CA ASP A 12 3.65 15.71 7.92
C ASP A 12 4.44 14.94 9.00
N PHE A 13 4.05 15.15 10.26
CA PHE A 13 4.71 14.55 11.41
C PHE A 13 4.59 13.01 11.41
N VAL A 14 3.47 12.45 10.95
CA VAL A 14 3.24 11.00 10.94
C VAL A 14 4.14 10.32 9.93
N GLU A 15 4.21 10.87 8.70
CA GLU A 15 5.11 10.39 7.66
C GLU A 15 6.57 10.51 8.11
N GLY A 16 6.94 11.63 8.75
CA GLY A 16 8.28 11.83 9.31
C GLY A 16 8.65 10.84 10.42
N ALA A 17 7.70 10.47 11.26
CA ALA A 17 7.90 9.46 12.29
C ALA A 17 8.08 8.07 11.67
N ILE A 18 7.33 7.73 10.62
CA ILE A 18 7.50 6.47 9.89
C ILE A 18 8.89 6.40 9.26
N ASP A 19 9.31 7.43 8.52
CA ASP A 19 10.64 7.51 7.91
C ASP A 19 11.76 7.34 8.92
N PHE A 20 11.68 8.08 10.03
CA PHE A 20 12.69 8.02 11.08
C PHE A 20 12.81 6.64 11.70
N LEU A 21 11.68 6.01 12.03
CA LEU A 21 11.66 4.71 12.72
C LEU A 21 11.94 3.53 11.81
N THR A 22 11.58 3.62 10.53
CA THR A 22 11.86 2.56 9.56
C THR A 22 13.23 2.71 8.87
N HIS A 23 13.91 3.83 9.07
CA HIS A 23 15.22 4.14 8.48
C HIS A 23 15.21 4.05 6.96
N GLY A 24 14.14 4.50 6.30
CA GLY A 24 14.02 4.40 4.86
C GLY A 24 13.14 5.48 4.23
N PRO A 25 13.29 5.74 2.92
CA PRO A 25 12.60 6.83 2.25
C PRO A 25 11.11 6.56 2.00
N ALA A 26 10.63 5.33 2.24
CA ALA A 26 9.26 4.95 1.97
C ALA A 26 8.38 5.14 3.19
N HIS A 27 7.39 6.05 3.12
CA HIS A 27 6.52 6.41 4.23
C HIS A 27 5.04 6.08 4.01
N HIS A 28 4.63 5.86 2.74
CA HIS A 28 3.26 5.52 2.41
C HIS A 28 3.19 4.51 1.27
N VAL A 29 2.14 3.67 1.26
CA VAL A 29 1.86 2.70 0.20
C VAL A 29 0.37 2.63 -0.09
N GLY A 30 0.03 2.29 -1.33
CA GLY A 30 -1.32 2.08 -1.80
C GLY A 30 -1.36 1.25 -3.08
N PHE A 31 -2.51 1.21 -3.72
CA PHE A 31 -2.70 0.52 -5.00
C PHE A 31 -3.09 1.51 -6.09
N LEU A 32 -2.67 1.24 -7.32
CA LEU A 32 -3.24 1.85 -8.52
C LEU A 32 -4.27 0.88 -9.09
N ARG A 33 -5.52 1.28 -9.11
CA ARG A 33 -6.65 0.53 -9.66
C ARG A 33 -6.62 0.51 -11.18
N ALA A 34 -7.38 -0.41 -11.78
CA ALA A 34 -7.52 -0.50 -13.23
C ALA A 34 -8.16 0.75 -13.86
N ASN A 35 -9.00 1.47 -13.11
CA ASN A 35 -9.62 2.74 -13.52
C ASN A 35 -8.69 3.96 -13.38
N GLY A 36 -7.44 3.78 -12.92
CA GLY A 36 -6.45 4.84 -12.74
C GLY A 36 -6.54 5.59 -11.40
N LEU A 37 -7.48 5.25 -10.53
CA LEU A 37 -7.55 5.83 -9.19
C LEU A 37 -6.53 5.18 -8.24
N VAL A 38 -6.04 5.97 -7.31
CA VAL A 38 -5.27 5.51 -6.16
C VAL A 38 -6.21 5.00 -5.09
N HIS A 39 -6.03 3.76 -4.68
CA HIS A 39 -6.75 3.13 -3.58
C HIS A 39 -5.82 3.01 -2.39
N GLU A 40 -6.10 3.75 -1.32
CA GLU A 40 -5.18 3.89 -0.20
C GLU A 40 -5.89 3.98 1.15
N LEU A 41 -5.30 3.36 2.15
CA LEU A 41 -5.68 3.59 3.54
C LEU A 41 -4.85 4.77 4.08
N TYR A 42 -5.48 5.95 4.12
CA TYR A 42 -4.87 7.20 4.57
C TYR A 42 -5.80 7.88 5.60
N PRO A 43 -5.28 8.55 6.63
CA PRO A 43 -6.14 9.19 7.62
C PRO A 43 -7.20 10.09 6.98
N PRO A 44 -8.46 10.00 7.43
CA PRO A 44 -8.97 9.15 8.52
C PRO A 44 -9.51 7.77 8.08
N LYS A 45 -9.53 7.45 6.77
CA LYS A 45 -10.16 6.23 6.26
C LYS A 45 -9.65 5.80 4.88
N LEU A 46 -10.00 4.58 4.49
CA LEU A 46 -9.83 4.07 3.14
C LEU A 46 -10.54 4.96 2.11
N ARG A 47 -9.88 5.22 1.00
CA ARG A 47 -10.42 6.07 -0.06
C ARG A 47 -9.87 5.71 -1.44
N ASP A 48 -10.63 6.07 -2.46
CA ASP A 48 -10.15 6.21 -3.83
C ASP A 48 -9.97 7.69 -4.15
N ARG A 49 -8.90 8.03 -4.86
CA ARG A 49 -8.66 9.39 -5.33
C ARG A 49 -7.83 9.44 -6.62
N GLU A 50 -7.87 10.54 -7.31
CA GLU A 50 -6.94 10.83 -8.37
C GLU A 50 -5.54 11.12 -7.82
N ILE A 51 -4.51 10.86 -8.63
CA ILE A 51 -3.13 11.22 -8.33
C ILE A 51 -2.72 12.40 -9.21
N SER A 52 -2.15 13.43 -8.60
CA SER A 52 -1.68 14.60 -9.33
C SER A 52 -0.37 14.30 -10.08
N ASP A 53 -0.07 15.12 -11.11
CA ASP A 53 1.18 14.97 -11.86
C ASP A 53 2.42 15.27 -11.02
N ASP A 54 2.30 16.10 -9.99
CA ASP A 54 3.39 16.35 -9.05
C ASP A 54 3.62 15.15 -8.13
N GLU A 55 2.56 14.51 -7.64
CA GLU A 55 2.70 13.27 -6.89
C GLU A 55 3.33 12.15 -7.72
N LYS A 56 3.00 12.01 -9.00
CA LYS A 56 3.62 11.00 -9.88
C LYS A 56 5.14 11.08 -9.95
N LYS A 57 5.73 12.26 -9.67
CA LYS A 57 7.19 12.45 -9.66
C LYS A 57 7.87 11.85 -8.43
N ILE A 58 7.11 11.65 -7.36
CA ILE A 58 7.61 11.22 -6.05
C ILE A 58 7.07 9.83 -5.64
N VAL A 59 6.27 9.22 -6.49
CA VAL A 59 5.68 7.91 -6.29
C VAL A 59 6.30 6.91 -7.25
N GLN A 60 6.84 5.83 -6.72
CA GLN A 60 7.32 4.71 -7.51
C GLN A 60 6.22 3.68 -7.69
N VAL A 61 6.17 3.08 -8.88
CA VAL A 61 5.14 2.11 -9.25
C VAL A 61 5.76 0.73 -9.36
N PHE A 62 5.17 -0.23 -8.67
CA PHE A 62 5.63 -1.61 -8.67
C PHE A 62 4.55 -2.56 -9.17
N SER A 63 4.98 -3.66 -9.80
CA SER A 63 4.16 -4.85 -10.01
C SER A 63 4.56 -5.94 -9.02
N LEU A 64 3.59 -6.74 -8.60
CA LEU A 64 3.83 -7.90 -7.76
C LEU A 64 4.29 -9.08 -8.63
N ALA A 65 5.51 -9.58 -8.35
CA ALA A 65 6.09 -10.68 -9.12
C ALA A 65 5.23 -11.94 -9.05
N GLY A 66 4.95 -12.52 -10.22
CA GLY A 66 4.18 -13.76 -10.32
C GLY A 66 2.69 -13.61 -10.06
N LEU A 67 2.16 -12.37 -10.03
CA LEU A 67 0.71 -12.16 -9.92
C LEU A 67 0.02 -12.57 -11.21
N PRO A 68 -0.84 -13.61 -11.19
CA PRO A 68 -1.63 -13.99 -12.34
C PRO A 68 -2.65 -12.89 -12.72
N PRO A 69 -2.81 -12.57 -14.01
CA PRO A 69 -3.74 -11.52 -14.45
C PRO A 69 -5.19 -11.73 -14.00
N GLU A 70 -5.62 -12.97 -13.88
CA GLU A 70 -6.98 -13.34 -13.44
C GLU A 70 -7.27 -12.93 -11.98
N LEU A 71 -6.25 -12.72 -11.17
CA LEU A 71 -6.43 -12.26 -9.79
C LEU A 71 -6.65 -10.74 -9.69
N GLU A 72 -6.37 -9.97 -10.74
CA GLU A 72 -6.61 -8.52 -10.72
C GLU A 72 -8.09 -8.18 -10.46
N ALA A 73 -9.01 -8.90 -11.06
CA ALA A 73 -10.44 -8.71 -10.82
C ALA A 73 -10.85 -9.03 -9.36
N LYS A 74 -10.13 -9.96 -8.71
CA LYS A 74 -10.36 -10.28 -7.30
C LYS A 74 -9.93 -9.13 -6.38
N PHE A 75 -8.82 -8.45 -6.71
CA PHE A 75 -8.39 -7.26 -5.99
C PHE A 75 -9.39 -6.11 -6.16
N GLU A 76 -9.84 -5.83 -7.39
CA GLU A 76 -10.80 -4.76 -7.64
C GLU A 76 -12.09 -4.97 -6.85
N ARG A 77 -12.61 -6.21 -6.84
CA ARG A 77 -13.79 -6.55 -6.04
C ARG A 77 -13.57 -6.38 -4.54
N LEU A 78 -12.38 -6.75 -4.02
CA LEU A 78 -12.04 -6.55 -2.62
C LEU A 78 -12.00 -5.06 -2.29
N PHE A 79 -11.40 -4.23 -3.15
CA PHE A 79 -11.33 -2.79 -2.96
C PHE A 79 -12.72 -2.14 -2.86
N ASP A 80 -13.66 -2.55 -3.73
CA ASP A 80 -15.04 -2.06 -3.66
C ASP A 80 -15.72 -2.44 -2.35
N LEU A 81 -15.58 -3.70 -1.91
CA LEU A 81 -16.15 -4.18 -0.64
C LEU A 81 -15.54 -3.44 0.56
N ASP A 82 -14.24 -3.19 0.56
CA ASP A 82 -13.55 -2.50 1.64
C ASP A 82 -13.93 -1.00 1.70
N LEU A 83 -14.16 -0.36 0.54
CA LEU A 83 -14.70 1.01 0.48
C LEU A 83 -16.14 1.08 1.03
N GLU A 84 -17.01 0.15 0.64
CA GLU A 84 -18.38 0.05 1.15
C GLU A 84 -18.41 -0.22 2.67
N ALA A 85 -17.48 -1.04 3.16
CA ALA A 85 -17.33 -1.31 4.59
C ALA A 85 -16.83 -0.09 5.38
N GLY A 86 -16.27 0.92 4.71
CA GLY A 86 -15.81 2.16 5.33
C GLY A 86 -14.65 1.97 6.29
N ILE A 87 -13.65 1.17 5.89
CA ILE A 87 -12.46 0.88 6.71
C ILE A 87 -11.81 2.16 7.18
N LYS A 88 -11.53 2.25 8.49
CA LYS A 88 -10.92 3.41 9.12
C LYS A 88 -9.43 3.23 9.33
N TYR A 89 -8.68 4.31 9.21
CA TYR A 89 -7.30 4.39 9.65
C TYR A 89 -7.25 4.35 11.19
N SER A 90 -6.26 3.66 11.73
CA SER A 90 -6.09 3.55 13.19
C SER A 90 -4.74 4.12 13.62
N ASP A 91 -4.75 5.31 14.19
CA ASP A 91 -3.56 5.91 14.79
C ASP A 91 -3.01 5.03 15.94
N ALA A 92 -3.90 4.35 16.68
CA ALA A 92 -3.50 3.46 17.75
C ALA A 92 -2.66 2.27 17.23
N ASP A 93 -3.00 1.72 16.07
CA ASP A 93 -2.25 0.62 15.48
C ASP A 93 -0.95 1.10 14.85
N LEU A 94 -0.92 2.32 14.31
CA LEU A 94 0.33 2.95 13.91
C LEU A 94 1.26 3.12 15.13
N PHE A 95 0.76 3.60 16.27
CA PHE A 95 1.57 3.69 17.50
C PHE A 95 2.06 2.33 17.97
N ARG A 96 1.23 1.29 17.95
CA ARG A 96 1.65 -0.08 18.29
C ARG A 96 2.77 -0.57 17.38
N PHE A 97 2.63 -0.33 16.06
CA PHE A 97 3.69 -0.63 15.10
C PHE A 97 5.00 0.09 15.46
N LEU A 98 4.94 1.41 15.70
CA LEU A 98 6.11 2.23 16.01
C LEU A 98 6.81 1.80 17.32
N PHE A 99 6.07 1.28 18.29
CA PHE A 99 6.61 0.80 19.56
C PHE A 99 6.80 -0.72 19.63
N ASN A 100 6.70 -1.41 18.50
CA ASN A 100 6.85 -2.86 18.39
C ASN A 100 5.92 -3.65 19.34
N VAL A 101 4.69 -3.18 19.49
CA VAL A 101 3.64 -3.87 20.23
C VAL A 101 2.83 -4.73 19.28
N GLU A 102 2.54 -5.96 19.66
CA GLU A 102 1.78 -6.90 18.83
C GLU A 102 0.42 -6.33 18.42
N ILE A 103 0.13 -6.35 17.10
CA ILE A 103 -1.13 -5.86 16.54
C ILE A 103 -1.96 -7.07 16.12
N PRO A 104 -3.19 -7.23 16.64
CA PRO A 104 -4.10 -8.25 16.16
C PRO A 104 -4.33 -8.10 14.65
N PHE A 105 -4.22 -9.20 13.90
CA PHE A 105 -4.29 -9.23 12.43
C PHE A 105 -5.63 -8.78 11.84
N ASP A 106 -6.69 -8.82 12.62
CA ASP A 106 -8.05 -8.38 12.26
C ASP A 106 -8.23 -6.86 12.32
N LEU A 107 -7.27 -6.14 12.88
CA LEU A 107 -7.25 -4.68 12.89
C LEU A 107 -6.54 -4.18 11.62
N LEU A 108 -7.23 -3.36 10.85
CA LEU A 108 -6.73 -2.73 9.61
C LEU A 108 -6.21 -1.34 9.93
N GLY A 109 -5.01 -1.28 10.53
CA GLY A 109 -4.61 -0.06 11.20
C GLY A 109 -3.92 1.00 10.34
N TYR A 110 -3.12 0.63 9.34
CA TYR A 110 -2.28 1.57 8.57
C TYR A 110 -1.98 1.05 7.16
N CYS A 111 -1.38 1.88 6.32
CA CYS A 111 -1.28 1.67 4.87
C CYS A 111 -0.59 0.35 4.46
N SER A 112 0.57 0.03 5.01
CA SER A 112 1.29 -1.19 4.63
C SER A 112 0.63 -2.47 5.15
N LEU A 113 0.03 -2.44 6.34
CA LEU A 113 -0.77 -3.56 6.84
C LEU A 113 -1.97 -3.83 5.94
N TYR A 114 -2.66 -2.77 5.48
CA TYR A 114 -3.76 -2.89 4.53
C TYR A 114 -3.32 -3.54 3.22
N VAL A 115 -2.21 -3.08 2.63
CA VAL A 115 -1.65 -3.65 1.40
C VAL A 115 -1.33 -5.14 1.58
N MET A 116 -0.66 -5.51 2.67
CA MET A 116 -0.33 -6.90 2.97
C MET A 116 -1.56 -7.77 3.15
N ARG A 117 -2.60 -7.26 3.83
CA ARG A 117 -3.88 -7.97 3.98
C ARG A 117 -4.51 -8.24 2.62
N CYS A 118 -4.61 -7.24 1.74
CA CYS A 118 -5.19 -7.42 0.41
C CYS A 118 -4.43 -8.48 -0.39
N ILE A 119 -3.09 -8.46 -0.36
CA ILE A 119 -2.27 -9.46 -1.04
C ILE A 119 -2.49 -10.85 -0.42
N SER A 120 -2.52 -10.95 0.91
CA SER A 120 -2.77 -12.23 1.60
C SER A 120 -4.12 -12.85 1.24
N MET A 121 -5.16 -12.03 1.11
CA MET A 121 -6.51 -12.51 0.77
C MET A 121 -6.67 -12.85 -0.72
N CYS A 122 -6.05 -12.06 -1.61
CA CYS A 122 -6.24 -12.21 -3.05
C CYS A 122 -5.21 -13.14 -3.70
N ALA A 123 -3.97 -13.06 -3.26
CA ALA A 123 -2.81 -13.73 -3.88
C ALA A 123 -1.78 -14.18 -2.84
N PRO A 124 -2.12 -15.09 -1.91
CA PRO A 124 -1.22 -15.47 -0.80
C PRO A 124 0.12 -16.04 -1.27
N MET A 125 0.17 -16.68 -2.46
CA MET A 125 1.43 -17.17 -3.05
C MET A 125 2.37 -16.05 -3.53
N CYS A 126 1.85 -14.82 -3.66
CA CYS A 126 2.60 -13.65 -4.13
C CYS A 126 3.02 -12.72 -2.99
N LEU A 127 2.84 -13.10 -1.72
CA LEU A 127 3.22 -12.24 -0.58
C LEU A 127 4.63 -11.68 -0.76
N PRO A 128 4.80 -10.34 -0.66
CA PRO A 128 6.08 -9.68 -0.93
C PRO A 128 7.17 -10.09 0.07
N LEU A 129 6.79 -10.48 1.28
CA LEU A 129 7.71 -10.81 2.36
C LEU A 129 7.49 -12.25 2.83
N VAL A 130 8.56 -13.03 2.88
CA VAL A 130 8.50 -14.48 3.15
C VAL A 130 8.67 -14.82 4.63
N ARG A 131 9.13 -13.86 5.48
CA ARG A 131 9.52 -14.13 6.87
C ARG A 131 9.25 -12.94 7.82
N CYS A 132 8.12 -12.28 7.70
CA CYS A 132 7.75 -11.23 8.64
C CYS A 132 6.37 -11.47 9.23
N ASP A 133 6.18 -10.97 10.42
CA ASP A 133 4.84 -10.79 10.96
C ASP A 133 4.13 -9.71 10.10
N ILE A 134 3.02 -10.08 9.49
CA ILE A 134 2.25 -9.16 8.64
C ILE A 134 1.86 -7.90 9.41
N GLY A 135 1.63 -8.00 10.71
CA GLY A 135 1.31 -6.88 11.60
C GLY A 135 2.46 -5.88 11.81
N GLN A 136 3.69 -6.20 11.36
CA GLN A 136 4.87 -5.36 11.56
C GLN A 136 5.51 -4.89 10.25
N VAL A 137 4.82 -5.00 9.13
CA VAL A 137 5.34 -4.58 7.84
C VAL A 137 5.28 -3.08 7.67
N SER A 138 6.43 -2.46 7.48
CA SER A 138 6.54 -1.04 7.13
C SER A 138 6.41 -0.79 5.63
N PRO A 139 6.14 0.46 5.19
CA PRO A 139 6.24 0.84 3.79
C PRO A 139 7.63 0.54 3.20
N ARG A 140 8.71 0.73 3.99
CA ARG A 140 10.08 0.40 3.59
C ARG A 140 10.25 -1.09 3.30
N ASP A 141 9.69 -1.97 4.12
CA ASP A 141 9.81 -3.42 3.91
C ASP A 141 9.19 -3.85 2.59
N LEU A 142 8.08 -3.23 2.20
CA LEU A 142 7.49 -3.39 0.89
C LEU A 142 8.41 -2.86 -0.20
N TYR A 143 8.93 -1.64 -0.03
CA TYR A 143 9.81 -0.98 -0.99
C TYR A 143 11.06 -1.79 -1.34
N ILE A 144 11.70 -2.42 -0.36
CA ILE A 144 12.91 -3.25 -0.57
C ILE A 144 12.61 -4.71 -0.89
N SER A 145 11.34 -5.11 -0.98
CA SER A 145 10.98 -6.49 -1.25
C SER A 145 11.42 -6.93 -2.65
N PRO A 146 12.13 -8.06 -2.78
CA PRO A 146 12.52 -8.59 -4.08
C PRO A 146 11.32 -9.11 -4.92
N ARG A 147 10.13 -9.16 -4.32
CA ARG A 147 8.90 -9.54 -5.01
C ARG A 147 8.19 -8.36 -5.66
N LEU A 148 8.59 -7.12 -5.34
CA LEU A 148 8.10 -5.92 -5.99
C LEU A 148 9.06 -5.54 -7.10
N ILE A 149 8.58 -5.57 -8.34
CA ILE A 149 9.34 -5.19 -9.53
C ILE A 149 8.94 -3.79 -9.92
N GLU A 150 9.88 -2.86 -9.87
CA GLU A 150 9.62 -1.49 -10.31
C GLU A 150 9.23 -1.46 -11.79
N VAL A 151 8.16 -0.72 -12.09
CA VAL A 151 7.64 -0.52 -13.45
C VAL A 151 7.33 0.97 -13.63
N GLY A 152 7.34 1.44 -14.87
CA GLY A 152 6.91 2.82 -15.15
C GLY A 152 5.41 3.02 -14.90
N TRP A 153 4.98 4.27 -14.82
CA TRP A 153 3.58 4.63 -14.86
C TRP A 153 2.92 4.04 -16.11
N PRO A 154 1.71 3.47 -16.00
CA PRO A 154 0.96 3.05 -17.17
C PRO A 154 0.82 4.23 -18.11
N CYS A 155 1.18 4.04 -19.38
CA CYS A 155 0.89 5.05 -20.40
C CYS A 155 -0.62 5.30 -20.40
N SER A 156 -1.03 6.55 -20.24
CA SER A 156 -2.44 6.91 -20.43
C SER A 156 -2.87 6.37 -21.78
N PRO A 157 -4.00 5.65 -21.91
CA PRO A 157 -4.50 5.26 -23.22
C PRO A 157 -4.63 6.52 -24.05
N THR A 158 -3.96 6.53 -25.19
CA THR A 158 -4.09 7.65 -26.17
C THR A 158 -5.58 7.78 -26.45
N PRO A 159 -6.20 8.95 -26.27
CA PRO A 159 -7.60 9.10 -26.61
C PRO A 159 -7.76 8.79 -28.10
N SER A 160 -8.57 7.77 -28.39
CA SER A 160 -8.96 7.33 -29.74
C SER A 160 -9.95 8.32 -30.37
#